data_bf66616cda5e8ae9b2160737e6d8ae02
#
_entry.id   bf66616cda5e8ae9b2160737e6d8ae02
#
_cell.length_a   1.000
_cell.length_b   1.000
_cell.length_c   1.000
_cell.angle_alpha   90.00
_cell.angle_beta   90.00
_cell.angle_gamma   90.00
#
_symmetry.space_group_name_H-M   'P 1'
#
loop_
_entity.id
_entity.type
_entity.pdbx_description
1 polymer ?
#
loop_
_entity_poly.entity_id
_entity_poly.type
_entity_poly.pdbx_seq_one_letter_code
_entity_poly.pdbx_strand_id
1 'polypeptide(L)'
;RRALEVVKAYRDRGCTLPPAPDTGTLQRMMSFLVAGEVPAAYVPMMLEEMELDGRDAREVSLAHIPPAAREALPVLVIGAGMSGILAGIRLQEEGIPYVIIEKNAGVGGTWYENTYPGCRVDVGNHFYCYSFEPNPDWQEFFSRQPELQRYFASTARKYGVEARIRFNTEVQAADLDEASGEWRVR
;
A
#
# COMPACT_ATOMS: atom_id res chain seq x y z
N ARG A 1 -31.09 15.16 1.92
CA ARG A 1 -30.97 16.58 2.22
C ARG A 1 -29.93 16.84 3.29
N ARG A 2 -30.03 16.22 4.49
CA ARG A 2 -29.07 16.41 5.60
C ARG A 2 -27.60 16.15 5.23
N ALA A 3 -27.31 15.10 4.44
CA ALA A 3 -25.96 14.82 3.98
C ALA A 3 -25.37 15.95 3.08
N LEU A 4 -26.20 16.53 2.22
CA LEU A 4 -25.78 17.64 1.38
C LEU A 4 -25.46 18.89 2.19
N GLU A 5 -26.21 19.16 3.26
CA GLU A 5 -25.94 20.27 4.19
C GLU A 5 -24.61 20.07 4.91
N VAL A 6 -24.31 18.85 5.35
CA VAL A 6 -23.03 18.49 6.00
C VAL A 6 -21.85 18.69 5.02
N VAL A 7 -21.98 18.23 3.76
CA VAL A 7 -20.94 18.40 2.74
C VAL A 7 -20.72 19.87 2.41
N LYS A 8 -21.79 20.67 2.29
CA LYS A 8 -21.67 22.12 2.07
C LYS A 8 -20.94 22.79 3.23
N ALA A 9 -21.37 22.51 4.45
CA ALA A 9 -20.76 23.06 5.66
C ALA A 9 -19.28 22.68 5.81
N TYR A 10 -18.90 21.46 5.42
CA TYR A 10 -17.50 21.03 5.34
C TYR A 10 -16.71 21.88 4.34
N ARG A 11 -17.20 22.00 3.12
CA ARG A 11 -16.58 22.83 2.08
C ARG A 11 -16.46 24.29 2.51
N ASP A 12 -17.51 24.86 3.11
CA ASP A 12 -17.55 26.26 3.52
C ASP A 12 -16.57 26.57 4.66
N ARG A 13 -16.12 25.52 5.40
CA ARG A 13 -15.04 25.60 6.39
C ARG A 13 -13.65 25.31 5.81
N GLY A 14 -13.48 25.40 4.51
CA GLY A 14 -12.18 25.15 3.85
C GLY A 14 -11.75 23.69 3.92
N CYS A 15 -12.70 22.75 3.92
CA CYS A 15 -12.45 21.31 3.99
C CYS A 15 -11.70 20.88 5.29
N THR A 16 -11.87 21.66 6.37
CA THR A 16 -11.29 21.29 7.66
C THR A 16 -12.13 20.23 8.33
N LEU A 17 -11.53 19.10 8.66
CA LEU A 17 -12.19 18.03 9.42
C LEU A 17 -12.39 18.45 10.88
N PRO A 18 -13.48 17.98 11.52
CA PRO A 18 -13.63 18.14 12.96
C PRO A 18 -12.53 17.32 13.68
N PRO A 19 -12.27 17.59 14.97
CA PRO A 19 -11.41 16.76 15.77
C PRO A 19 -11.85 15.29 15.71
N ALA A 20 -10.88 14.37 15.79
CA ALA A 20 -11.18 12.95 15.85
C ALA A 20 -12.16 12.64 16.99
N PRO A 21 -13.14 11.75 16.80
CA PRO A 21 -14.05 11.34 17.85
C PRO A 21 -13.29 10.72 19.04
N ASP A 22 -13.85 10.83 20.23
CA ASP A 22 -13.30 10.12 21.39
C ASP A 22 -13.39 8.59 21.23
N THR A 23 -12.55 7.86 21.96
CA THR A 23 -12.43 6.40 21.88
C THR A 23 -13.77 5.68 22.08
N GLY A 24 -14.62 6.16 23.00
CA GLY A 24 -15.94 5.56 23.24
C GLY A 24 -16.90 5.77 22.08
N THR A 25 -16.84 6.93 21.42
CA THR A 25 -17.62 7.21 20.22
C THR A 25 -17.15 6.32 19.05
N LEU A 26 -15.84 6.16 18.88
CA LEU A 26 -15.26 5.27 17.86
C LEU A 26 -15.69 3.82 18.09
N GLN A 27 -15.63 3.32 19.32
CA GLN A 27 -16.10 1.98 19.63
C GLN A 27 -17.58 1.77 19.28
N ARG A 28 -18.44 2.76 19.57
CA ARG A 28 -19.85 2.71 19.17
C ARG A 28 -20.04 2.73 17.66
N MET A 29 -19.25 3.54 16.93
CA MET A 29 -19.27 3.56 15.48
C MET A 29 -18.84 2.21 14.88
N MET A 30 -17.78 1.61 15.40
CA MET A 30 -17.32 0.27 15.00
C MET A 30 -18.39 -0.79 15.27
N SER A 31 -18.96 -0.79 16.46
CA SER A 31 -20.04 -1.71 16.86
C SER A 31 -21.28 -1.57 15.96
N PHE A 32 -21.60 -0.35 15.57
CA PHE A 32 -22.69 -0.08 14.61
C PHE A 32 -22.39 -0.67 13.22
N LEU A 33 -21.17 -0.52 12.71
CA LEU A 33 -20.78 -1.03 11.39
C LEU A 33 -20.83 -2.55 11.30
N VAL A 34 -20.42 -3.25 12.34
CA VAL A 34 -20.41 -4.73 12.35
C VAL A 34 -21.71 -5.32 12.91
N ALA A 35 -22.70 -4.48 13.27
CA ALA A 35 -23.95 -4.89 13.90
C ALA A 35 -23.75 -5.78 15.13
N GLY A 36 -22.70 -5.52 15.92
CA GLY A 36 -22.34 -6.30 17.10
C GLY A 36 -21.40 -5.50 18.02
N GLU A 37 -21.16 -6.02 19.23
CA GLU A 37 -20.25 -5.38 20.17
C GLU A 37 -18.79 -5.57 19.73
N VAL A 38 -18.06 -4.46 19.60
CA VAL A 38 -16.60 -4.48 19.34
C VAL A 38 -15.87 -4.27 20.66
N PRO A 39 -14.99 -5.22 21.08
CA PRO A 39 -14.19 -5.06 22.29
C PRO A 39 -13.30 -3.82 22.22
N ALA A 40 -13.15 -3.11 23.35
CA ALA A 40 -12.35 -1.89 23.45
C ALA A 40 -10.88 -2.09 23.03
N ALA A 41 -10.35 -3.32 23.13
CA ALA A 41 -8.99 -3.66 22.71
C ALA A 41 -8.73 -3.44 21.20
N TYR A 42 -9.77 -3.44 20.35
CA TYR A 42 -9.64 -3.17 18.92
C TYR A 42 -9.58 -1.69 18.56
N VAL A 43 -10.00 -0.81 19.49
CA VAL A 43 -10.10 0.62 19.18
C VAL A 43 -8.73 1.26 18.87
N PRO A 44 -7.64 0.99 19.61
CA PRO A 44 -6.32 1.53 19.29
C PRO A 44 -5.85 1.13 17.88
N MET A 45 -5.99 -0.16 17.52
CA MET A 45 -5.62 -0.66 16.20
C MET A 45 -6.41 0.05 15.09
N MET A 46 -7.70 0.24 15.27
CA MET A 46 -8.55 0.91 14.28
C MET A 46 -8.25 2.41 14.16
N LEU A 47 -7.85 3.06 15.25
CA LEU A 47 -7.38 4.44 15.20
C LEU A 47 -6.15 4.60 14.32
N GLU A 48 -5.19 3.70 14.45
CA GLU A 48 -4.00 3.65 13.58
C GLU A 48 -4.38 3.42 12.11
N GLU A 49 -5.29 2.48 11.84
CA GLU A 49 -5.74 2.18 10.46
C GLU A 49 -6.53 3.33 9.82
N MET A 50 -7.27 4.10 10.60
CA MET A 50 -8.13 5.18 10.10
C MET A 50 -7.39 6.51 9.94
N GLU A 51 -6.18 6.65 10.48
CA GLU A 51 -5.34 7.86 10.40
C GLU A 51 -6.13 9.17 10.67
N LEU A 52 -7.05 9.13 11.64
CA LEU A 52 -7.97 10.24 11.89
C LEU A 52 -7.26 11.51 12.37
N ASP A 53 -6.05 11.40 12.85
CA ASP A 53 -5.18 12.50 13.25
C ASP A 53 -4.24 12.96 12.12
N GLY A 54 -4.34 12.34 10.94
CA GLY A 54 -3.49 12.61 9.78
C GLY A 54 -2.07 12.07 9.93
N ARG A 55 -1.84 11.12 10.84
CA ARG A 55 -0.55 10.45 11.04
C ARG A 55 -0.66 9.00 10.65
N ASP A 56 0.22 8.56 9.77
CA ASP A 56 0.45 7.13 9.55
C ASP A 56 1.33 6.61 10.70
N ALA A 57 0.74 5.86 11.64
CA ALA A 57 1.48 5.28 12.77
C ALA A 57 2.55 4.26 12.33
N ARG A 58 2.48 3.81 11.08
CA ARG A 58 3.43 2.89 10.44
C ARG A 58 4.42 3.61 9.53
N GLU A 59 4.36 4.93 9.42
CA GLU A 59 5.33 5.71 8.67
C GLU A 59 6.71 5.54 9.29
N VAL A 60 7.64 5.00 8.53
CA VAL A 60 9.04 4.90 8.90
C VAL A 60 9.75 6.13 8.33
N SER A 61 10.16 7.04 9.19
CA SER A 61 10.95 8.19 8.75
C SER A 61 12.43 7.94 9.01
N LEU A 62 13.21 7.96 7.94
CA LEU A 62 14.68 7.91 7.98
C LEU A 62 15.31 9.30 7.94
N ALA A 63 14.55 10.36 8.24
CA ALA A 63 15.03 11.74 8.22
C ALA A 63 16.25 11.98 9.15
N HIS A 64 16.41 11.15 10.17
CA HIS A 64 17.56 11.19 11.10
C HIS A 64 18.83 10.56 10.51
N ILE A 65 18.75 9.83 9.40
CA ILE A 65 19.90 9.22 8.70
C ILE A 65 20.36 10.18 7.60
N PRO A 66 21.64 10.56 7.57
CA PRO A 66 22.18 11.43 6.53
C PRO A 66 21.91 10.88 5.12
N PRO A 67 21.58 11.73 4.12
CA PRO A 67 21.31 11.29 2.74
C PRO A 67 22.41 10.41 2.16
N ALA A 68 23.68 10.77 2.36
CA ALA A 68 24.82 9.98 1.87
C ALA A 68 24.86 8.55 2.45
N ALA A 69 24.39 8.36 3.69
CA ALA A 69 24.33 7.02 4.28
C ALA A 69 23.17 6.21 3.71
N ARG A 70 22.04 6.86 3.38
CA ARG A 70 20.91 6.22 2.70
C ARG A 70 21.26 5.84 1.26
N GLU A 71 21.93 6.73 0.53
CA GLU A 71 22.42 6.49 -0.83
C GLU A 71 23.46 5.36 -0.91
N ALA A 72 24.22 5.15 0.16
CA ALA A 72 25.21 4.08 0.24
C ALA A 72 24.61 2.69 0.51
N LEU A 73 23.29 2.59 0.72
CA LEU A 73 22.56 1.34 0.98
C LEU A 73 21.67 0.95 -0.19
N PRO A 74 22.20 0.40 -1.30
CA PRO A 74 21.37 -0.03 -2.42
C PRO A 74 20.55 -1.26 -2.03
N VAL A 75 19.25 -1.22 -2.35
CA VAL A 75 18.32 -2.32 -2.05
C VAL A 75 17.93 -3.03 -3.34
N LEU A 76 18.03 -4.35 -3.34
CA LEU A 76 17.48 -5.19 -4.39
C LEU A 76 16.17 -5.81 -3.91
N VAL A 77 15.08 -5.57 -4.63
CA VAL A 77 13.76 -6.15 -4.38
C VAL A 77 13.51 -7.27 -5.38
N ILE A 78 13.10 -8.44 -4.92
CA ILE A 78 12.79 -9.58 -5.76
C ILE A 78 11.27 -9.69 -5.94
N GLY A 79 10.82 -9.52 -7.19
CA GLY A 79 9.42 -9.57 -7.59
C GLY A 79 8.73 -8.21 -7.61
N ALA A 80 7.96 -7.94 -8.67
CA ALA A 80 7.13 -6.75 -8.85
C ALA A 80 5.64 -7.02 -8.64
N GLY A 81 5.30 -7.86 -7.68
CA GLY A 81 3.95 -8.02 -7.16
C GLY A 81 3.55 -6.83 -6.27
N MET A 82 2.40 -6.93 -5.62
CA MET A 82 1.88 -5.90 -4.71
C MET A 82 2.93 -5.43 -3.68
N SER A 83 3.62 -6.36 -3.03
CA SER A 83 4.64 -6.03 -2.01
C SER A 83 5.89 -5.37 -2.59
N GLY A 84 6.34 -5.80 -3.78
CA GLY A 84 7.51 -5.21 -4.43
C GLY A 84 7.25 -3.79 -4.94
N ILE A 85 6.06 -3.53 -5.46
CA ILE A 85 5.62 -2.17 -5.83
C ILE A 85 5.60 -1.27 -4.60
N LEU A 86 4.99 -1.74 -3.49
CA LEU A 86 4.97 -1.00 -2.22
C LEU A 86 6.38 -0.72 -1.71
N ALA A 87 7.25 -1.73 -1.69
CA ALA A 87 8.64 -1.56 -1.28
C ALA A 87 9.36 -0.49 -2.11
N GLY A 88 9.17 -0.51 -3.44
CA GLY A 88 9.74 0.49 -4.34
C GLY A 88 9.25 1.92 -4.02
N ILE A 89 7.96 2.09 -3.75
CA ILE A 89 7.38 3.39 -3.37
C ILE A 89 8.02 3.89 -2.07
N ARG A 90 8.03 3.07 -1.02
CA ARG A 90 8.58 3.45 0.29
C ARG A 90 10.09 3.72 0.26
N LEU A 91 10.86 2.91 -0.47
CA LEU A 91 12.29 3.16 -0.65
C LEU A 91 12.57 4.48 -1.38
N GLN A 92 11.74 4.82 -2.37
CA GLN A 92 11.85 6.07 -3.11
C GLN A 92 11.51 7.29 -2.23
N GLU A 93 10.45 7.21 -1.43
CA GLU A 93 10.07 8.25 -0.46
C GLU A 93 11.20 8.55 0.53
N GLU A 94 11.90 7.51 0.99
CA GLU A 94 13.03 7.63 1.92
C GLU A 94 14.38 7.93 1.23
N GLY A 95 14.41 8.06 -0.09
CA GLY A 95 15.63 8.36 -0.84
C GLY A 95 16.66 7.24 -0.83
N ILE A 96 16.22 5.98 -0.71
CA ILE A 96 17.10 4.80 -0.76
C ILE A 96 17.16 4.30 -2.20
N PRO A 97 18.36 4.13 -2.78
CA PRO A 97 18.52 3.56 -4.11
C PRO A 97 18.02 2.12 -4.15
N TYR A 98 17.23 1.78 -5.16
CA TYR A 98 16.72 0.43 -5.31
C TYR A 98 16.59 0.02 -6.77
N VAL A 99 16.53 -1.28 -6.98
CA VAL A 99 16.11 -1.92 -8.23
C VAL A 99 15.18 -3.09 -7.90
N ILE A 100 14.15 -3.27 -8.71
CA ILE A 100 13.25 -4.42 -8.59
C ILE A 100 13.58 -5.38 -9.75
N ILE A 101 13.74 -6.65 -9.44
CA ILE A 101 13.96 -7.72 -10.43
C ILE A 101 12.66 -8.51 -10.55
N GLU A 102 12.11 -8.57 -11.78
CA GLU A 102 10.85 -9.26 -12.05
C GLU A 102 11.03 -10.26 -13.19
N LYS A 103 10.66 -11.50 -12.94
CA LYS A 103 10.76 -12.58 -13.94
C LYS A 103 9.81 -12.40 -15.12
N ASN A 104 8.65 -11.80 -14.89
CA ASN A 104 7.62 -11.56 -15.89
C ASN A 104 7.90 -10.28 -16.70
N ALA A 105 7.16 -10.12 -17.80
CA ALA A 105 7.23 -8.92 -18.64
C ALA A 105 6.38 -7.75 -18.09
N GLY A 106 5.72 -7.90 -16.95
CA GLY A 106 4.88 -6.87 -16.33
C GLY A 106 4.75 -7.05 -14.82
N VAL A 107 4.29 -6.00 -14.17
CA VAL A 107 4.02 -5.99 -12.74
C VAL A 107 2.72 -6.73 -12.40
N GLY A 108 2.53 -7.06 -11.12
CA GLY A 108 1.27 -7.59 -10.59
C GLY A 108 1.40 -8.93 -9.88
N GLY A 109 2.50 -9.65 -10.07
CA GLY A 109 2.74 -10.94 -9.41
C GLY A 109 1.59 -11.92 -9.63
N THR A 110 0.89 -12.32 -8.57
CA THR A 110 -0.28 -13.19 -8.64
C THR A 110 -1.31 -12.75 -9.70
N TRP A 111 -1.54 -11.45 -9.81
CA TRP A 111 -2.53 -10.88 -10.75
C TRP A 111 -2.02 -10.78 -12.18
N TYR A 112 -0.73 -10.89 -12.39
CA TYR A 112 -0.13 -11.04 -13.71
C TYR A 112 -0.16 -12.50 -14.17
N GLU A 113 0.15 -13.44 -13.27
CA GLU A 113 0.33 -14.86 -13.61
C GLU A 113 -0.97 -15.65 -13.69
N ASN A 114 -1.99 -15.32 -12.89
CA ASN A 114 -3.22 -16.11 -12.77
C ASN A 114 -4.34 -15.54 -13.64
N THR A 115 -4.44 -16.04 -14.87
CA THR A 115 -5.39 -15.56 -15.90
C THR A 115 -6.52 -16.56 -16.21
N TYR A 116 -6.73 -17.56 -15.35
CA TYR A 116 -7.78 -18.55 -15.55
C TYR A 116 -9.19 -17.94 -15.46
N PRO A 117 -10.21 -18.52 -16.15
CA PRO A 117 -11.56 -18.01 -16.11
C PRO A 117 -12.11 -17.92 -14.69
N GLY A 118 -12.67 -16.78 -14.34
CA GLY A 118 -13.24 -16.53 -13.01
C GLY A 118 -12.24 -16.14 -11.93
N CYS A 119 -10.95 -16.00 -12.25
CA CYS A 119 -9.95 -15.51 -11.30
C CYS A 119 -10.34 -14.15 -10.74
N ARG A 120 -10.46 -14.06 -9.41
CA ARG A 120 -10.86 -12.85 -8.69
C ARG A 120 -10.30 -12.85 -7.27
N VAL A 121 -10.32 -11.70 -6.64
CA VAL A 121 -10.03 -11.58 -5.21
C VAL A 121 -11.19 -12.15 -4.38
N ASP A 122 -10.87 -12.73 -3.24
CA ASP A 122 -11.80 -13.29 -2.24
C ASP A 122 -12.03 -12.36 -1.05
N VAL A 123 -11.43 -11.17 -1.08
CA VAL A 123 -11.60 -10.10 -0.09
C VAL A 123 -12.21 -8.89 -0.78
N GLY A 124 -13.08 -8.16 -0.09
CA GLY A 124 -13.67 -6.92 -0.63
C GLY A 124 -12.60 -5.90 -1.03
N ASN A 125 -12.76 -5.31 -2.19
CA ASN A 125 -11.78 -4.40 -2.79
C ASN A 125 -11.37 -3.22 -1.91
N HIS A 126 -12.25 -2.79 -0.99
CA HIS A 126 -11.95 -1.74 -0.02
C HIS A 126 -10.79 -2.08 0.92
N PHE A 127 -10.51 -3.38 1.07
CA PHE A 127 -9.39 -3.91 1.85
C PHE A 127 -8.25 -4.42 0.98
N TYR A 128 -8.53 -4.69 -0.32
CA TYR A 128 -7.54 -5.22 -1.25
C TYR A 128 -7.00 -4.14 -2.18
N CYS A 129 -6.56 -3.05 -1.59
CA CYS A 129 -5.85 -1.96 -2.25
C CYS A 129 -4.81 -1.36 -1.28
N TYR A 130 -3.94 -0.51 -1.76
CA TYR A 130 -3.07 0.25 -0.88
C TYR A 130 -3.88 1.31 -0.15
N SER A 131 -3.63 1.49 1.15
CA SER A 131 -4.31 2.51 1.98
C SER A 131 -4.09 3.93 1.46
N PHE A 132 -2.90 4.21 0.92
CA PHE A 132 -2.53 5.50 0.35
C PHE A 132 -2.99 5.69 -1.11
N GLU A 133 -3.50 4.65 -1.78
CA GLU A 133 -3.98 4.69 -3.17
C GLU A 133 -5.33 3.96 -3.29
N PRO A 134 -6.38 4.44 -2.61
CA PRO A 134 -7.70 3.83 -2.73
C PRO A 134 -8.25 4.03 -4.14
N ASN A 135 -8.89 2.98 -4.67
CA ASN A 135 -9.60 3.06 -5.95
C ASN A 135 -11.12 3.15 -5.71
N PRO A 136 -11.77 4.28 -6.05
CA PRO A 136 -13.23 4.42 -5.90
C PRO A 136 -14.03 3.76 -7.03
N ASP A 137 -13.36 3.35 -8.12
CA ASP A 137 -14.02 2.97 -9.38
C ASP A 137 -14.10 1.45 -9.60
N TRP A 138 -14.02 0.66 -8.52
CA TRP A 138 -14.19 -0.78 -8.62
C TRP A 138 -15.55 -1.15 -9.19
N GLN A 139 -15.56 -2.02 -10.21
CA GLN A 139 -16.79 -2.41 -10.88
C GLN A 139 -17.57 -3.50 -10.12
N GLU A 140 -16.88 -4.32 -9.34
CA GLU A 140 -17.45 -5.40 -8.54
C GLU A 140 -16.89 -5.34 -7.11
N PHE A 141 -17.62 -5.86 -6.12
CA PHE A 141 -17.17 -5.91 -4.72
C PHE A 141 -15.93 -6.81 -4.55
N PHE A 142 -15.87 -7.89 -5.31
CA PHE A 142 -14.73 -8.80 -5.45
C PHE A 142 -14.22 -8.71 -6.88
N SER A 143 -13.25 -7.85 -7.14
CA SER A 143 -12.75 -7.58 -8.49
C SER A 143 -12.12 -8.78 -9.15
N ARG A 144 -12.26 -8.84 -10.45
CA ARG A 144 -11.63 -9.85 -11.30
C ARG A 144 -10.16 -9.50 -11.56
N GLN A 145 -9.40 -10.54 -11.91
CA GLN A 145 -7.99 -10.45 -12.23
C GLN A 145 -7.61 -9.26 -13.14
N PRO A 146 -8.28 -8.99 -14.28
CA PRO A 146 -7.85 -7.90 -15.16
C PRO A 146 -7.98 -6.51 -14.53
N GLU A 147 -8.91 -6.34 -13.60
CA GLU A 147 -9.10 -5.07 -12.91
C GLU A 147 -8.02 -4.86 -11.85
N LEU A 148 -7.71 -5.88 -11.07
CA LEU A 148 -6.62 -5.86 -10.10
C LEU A 148 -5.26 -5.66 -10.77
N GLN A 149 -5.02 -6.34 -11.89
CA GLN A 149 -3.82 -6.16 -12.70
C GLN A 149 -3.67 -4.70 -13.17
N ARG A 150 -4.74 -4.09 -13.68
CA ARG A 150 -4.73 -2.67 -14.09
C ARG A 150 -4.46 -1.75 -12.92
N TYR A 151 -5.05 -2.04 -11.74
CA TYR A 151 -4.83 -1.26 -10.53
C TYR A 151 -3.34 -1.24 -10.14
N PHE A 152 -2.70 -2.41 -10.01
CA PHE A 152 -1.28 -2.48 -9.65
C PHE A 152 -0.37 -1.87 -10.72
N ALA A 153 -0.66 -2.10 -12.00
CA ALA A 153 0.10 -1.50 -13.09
C ALA A 153 -0.04 0.04 -13.14
N SER A 154 -1.24 0.56 -12.88
CA SER A 154 -1.45 2.01 -12.81
C SER A 154 -0.75 2.64 -11.61
N THR A 155 -0.77 1.99 -10.46
CA THR A 155 -0.07 2.43 -9.26
C THR A 155 1.45 2.45 -9.48
N ALA A 156 2.04 1.38 -10.01
CA ALA A 156 3.47 1.33 -10.31
C ALA A 156 3.92 2.47 -11.25
N ARG A 157 3.11 2.79 -12.27
CA ARG A 157 3.37 3.92 -13.17
C ARG A 157 3.19 5.28 -12.49
N LYS A 158 2.09 5.46 -11.76
CA LYS A 158 1.77 6.72 -11.07
C LYS A 158 2.89 7.14 -10.12
N TYR A 159 3.42 6.18 -9.38
CA TYR A 159 4.52 6.42 -8.43
C TYR A 159 5.92 6.30 -9.06
N GLY A 160 6.03 6.07 -10.37
CA GLY A 160 7.31 6.01 -11.08
C GLY A 160 8.17 4.77 -10.79
N VAL A 161 7.62 3.79 -10.08
CA VAL A 161 8.34 2.56 -9.70
C VAL A 161 8.70 1.72 -10.93
N GLU A 162 7.85 1.73 -11.96
CA GLU A 162 8.04 0.94 -13.17
C GLU A 162 9.41 1.19 -13.83
N ALA A 163 9.92 2.42 -13.77
CA ALA A 163 11.23 2.80 -14.32
C ALA A 163 12.41 2.15 -13.57
N ARG A 164 12.19 1.59 -12.41
CA ARG A 164 13.19 0.93 -11.56
C ARG A 164 13.09 -0.60 -11.61
N ILE A 165 12.23 -1.15 -12.48
CA ILE A 165 12.02 -2.59 -12.61
C ILE A 165 12.82 -3.13 -13.79
N ARG A 166 13.55 -4.22 -13.56
CA ARG A 166 14.16 -5.03 -14.61
C ARG A 166 13.25 -6.23 -14.86
N PHE A 167 12.46 -6.14 -15.92
CA PHE A 167 11.57 -7.21 -16.36
C PHE A 167 12.31 -8.34 -17.06
N ASN A 168 11.65 -9.48 -17.20
CA ASN A 168 12.16 -10.69 -17.88
C ASN A 168 13.50 -11.16 -17.28
N THR A 169 13.68 -10.95 -16.00
CA THR A 169 14.89 -11.27 -15.25
C THR A 169 14.52 -12.06 -14.01
N GLU A 170 14.94 -13.30 -13.94
CA GLU A 170 14.66 -14.20 -12.82
C GLU A 170 15.86 -14.29 -11.91
N VAL A 171 15.64 -14.08 -10.59
CA VAL A 171 16.65 -14.36 -9.57
C VAL A 171 16.61 -15.84 -9.23
N GLN A 172 17.70 -16.54 -9.52
CA GLN A 172 17.81 -17.99 -9.27
C GLN A 172 18.50 -18.31 -7.96
N ALA A 173 19.36 -17.44 -7.47
CA ALA A 173 20.05 -17.61 -6.21
C ALA A 173 20.47 -16.25 -5.62
N ALA A 174 20.51 -16.18 -4.31
CA ALA A 174 21.07 -15.05 -3.56
C ALA A 174 21.90 -15.64 -2.41
N ASP A 175 23.20 -15.48 -2.48
CA ASP A 175 24.17 -16.02 -1.54
C ASP A 175 24.85 -14.88 -0.78
N LEU A 176 24.78 -14.89 0.56
CA LEU A 176 25.49 -13.93 1.39
C LEU A 176 26.94 -14.40 1.61
N ASP A 177 27.87 -13.56 1.25
CA ASP A 177 29.26 -13.72 1.67
C ASP A 177 29.45 -13.08 3.05
N GLU A 178 29.45 -13.90 4.09
CA GLU A 178 29.53 -13.45 5.48
C GLU A 178 30.86 -12.70 5.79
N ALA A 179 31.91 -13.00 5.04
CA ALA A 179 33.22 -12.37 5.28
C ALA A 179 33.29 -10.94 4.76
N SER A 180 32.65 -10.66 3.62
CA SER A 180 32.55 -9.32 3.03
C SER A 180 31.25 -8.58 3.40
N GLY A 181 30.22 -9.30 3.84
CA GLY A 181 28.87 -8.77 4.06
C GLY A 181 28.12 -8.45 2.76
N GLU A 182 28.57 -9.00 1.62
CA GLU A 182 27.99 -8.73 0.31
C GLU A 182 27.08 -9.86 -0.16
N TRP A 183 25.98 -9.49 -0.81
CA TRP A 183 25.11 -10.43 -1.50
C TRP A 183 25.54 -10.66 -2.95
N ARG A 184 25.67 -11.93 -3.34
CA ARG A 184 25.79 -12.33 -4.76
C ARG A 184 24.44 -12.81 -5.24
N VAL A 185 23.87 -12.07 -6.18
CA VAL A 185 22.58 -12.39 -6.79
C VAL A 185 22.78 -12.84 -8.22
N ARG A 186 22.20 -14.00 -8.57
CA ARG A 186 22.29 -14.62 -9.90
C ARG A 186 20.92 -14.88 -10.48
#